data_f17fabba5c0d626048a7a64bc12daddf
#
_entry.id   f17fabba5c0d626048a7a64bc12daddf
#
_cell.length_a   1.000
_cell.length_b   1.000
_cell.length_c   1.000
_cell.angle_alpha   90.00
_cell.angle_beta   90.00
_cell.angle_gamma   90.00
#
_symmetry.space_group_name_H-M   'P 1'
#
loop_
_entity.id
_entity.type
_entity.pdbx_description
1 polymer ?
#
loop_
_entity_poly.entity_id
_entity_poly.type
_entity_poly.pdbx_seq_one_letter_code
_entity_poly.pdbx_strand_id
1 'polypeptide(L)'
;LSLHDALPISQCFFTAESEQNLLGAVWALKEGGIEDSALIEAIQQGIRRPKGNLVPQALCFHAQQQKACELHSLRISRIAVQPMWQQHGIGTQLIEYITQNADVDYLSVSFGYTKELAQFWQKCGFSLVHLGEHLEASSGCYSAIALKGLSTPGIELEKEATQSFQRNIPLSFHPLVQEFNSTSVDWELIDEDWLSLKNFAYFHCTLASALPAIRRFLMNLDEKDCPLMRDYFITK
;
A
#
# COMPACT_ATOMS: atom_id res chain seq x y z
N LEU A 1 -5.38 27.36 14.01
CA LEU A 1 -5.00 25.93 14.11
C LEU A 1 -6.12 25.21 14.85
N SER A 2 -7.04 24.59 14.10
CA SER A 2 -8.15 23.83 14.66
C SER A 2 -7.61 22.49 15.14
N LEU A 3 -7.79 22.19 16.43
CA LEU A 3 -7.43 20.94 17.10
C LEU A 3 -8.39 19.77 16.78
N HIS A 4 -9.26 19.90 15.78
CA HIS A 4 -10.33 18.94 15.50
C HIS A 4 -10.03 17.90 14.43
N ASP A 5 -8.85 17.89 13.80
CA ASP A 5 -8.52 16.97 12.70
C ASP A 5 -7.80 15.66 13.12
N ALA A 6 -7.69 15.37 14.42
CA ALA A 6 -7.13 14.12 14.88
C ALA A 6 -8.26 13.19 15.35
N LEU A 7 -8.71 12.29 14.49
CA LEU A 7 -9.50 11.15 14.96
C LEU A 7 -8.66 10.38 16.01
N PRO A 8 -9.24 9.98 17.15
CA PRO A 8 -8.51 9.21 18.14
C PRO A 8 -8.07 7.90 17.50
N ILE A 9 -6.76 7.69 17.38
CA ILE A 9 -6.18 6.44 16.85
C ILE A 9 -6.49 5.35 17.89
N SER A 10 -7.48 4.52 17.61
CA SER A 10 -7.81 3.38 18.47
C SER A 10 -6.74 2.30 18.31
N GLN A 11 -6.12 1.90 19.43
CA GLN A 11 -5.04 0.92 19.48
C GLN A 11 -5.57 -0.42 19.97
N CYS A 12 -5.11 -1.50 19.35
CA CYS A 12 -5.43 -2.87 19.74
C CYS A 12 -4.13 -3.63 20.01
N PHE A 13 -4.12 -4.46 21.04
CA PHE A 13 -3.02 -5.35 21.38
C PHE A 13 -3.53 -6.79 21.42
N PHE A 14 -2.79 -7.69 20.78
CA PHE A 14 -3.07 -9.12 20.77
C PHE A 14 -1.83 -9.84 21.28
N THR A 15 -2.00 -10.82 22.17
CA THR A 15 -0.90 -11.59 22.75
C THR A 15 -1.10 -13.08 22.53
N ALA A 16 0.01 -13.78 22.36
CA ALA A 16 0.08 -15.23 22.45
C ALA A 16 0.84 -15.59 23.73
N GLU A 17 0.21 -16.36 24.58
CA GLU A 17 0.72 -16.72 25.90
C GLU A 17 0.73 -18.23 26.10
N SER A 18 1.68 -18.74 26.83
CA SER A 18 1.61 -20.06 27.48
C SER A 18 1.53 -19.85 28.99
N GLU A 19 1.26 -20.92 29.76
CA GLU A 19 0.93 -20.87 31.20
C GLU A 19 1.71 -19.85 32.05
N GLN A 20 2.91 -19.45 31.67
CA GLN A 20 3.75 -18.50 32.40
C GLN A 20 4.55 -17.52 31.54
N ASN A 21 4.42 -17.58 30.20
CA ASN A 21 5.28 -16.79 29.30
C ASN A 21 4.49 -16.12 28.19
N LEU A 22 4.81 -14.86 27.94
CA LEU A 22 4.42 -14.16 26.71
C LEU A 22 5.27 -14.68 25.55
N LEU A 23 4.65 -15.31 24.55
CA LEU A 23 5.34 -15.90 23.39
C LEU A 23 5.51 -14.89 22.25
N GLY A 24 4.50 -14.04 22.08
CA GLY A 24 4.49 -13.01 21.04
C GLY A 24 3.36 -12.00 21.25
N ALA A 25 3.47 -10.88 20.56
CA ALA A 25 2.47 -9.81 20.60
C ALA A 25 2.35 -9.10 19.28
N VAL A 26 1.16 -8.57 19.00
CA VAL A 26 0.85 -7.67 17.89
C VAL A 26 0.28 -6.38 18.43
N TRP A 27 0.80 -5.26 17.95
CA TRP A 27 0.19 -3.94 18.13
C TRP A 27 -0.42 -3.51 16.82
N ALA A 28 -1.73 -3.22 16.84
CA ALA A 28 -2.48 -2.81 15.67
C ALA A 28 -3.22 -1.48 15.91
N LEU A 29 -3.52 -0.77 14.83
CA LEU A 29 -4.15 0.54 14.84
C LEU A 29 -5.35 0.52 13.91
N LYS A 30 -6.50 1.03 14.36
CA LYS A 30 -7.66 1.23 13.49
C LYS A 30 -7.39 2.42 12.58
N GLU A 31 -7.64 2.24 11.29
CA GLU A 31 -7.46 3.25 10.23
C GLU A 31 -8.64 3.19 9.25
N GLY A 32 -8.78 4.21 8.39
CA GLY A 32 -9.88 4.30 7.44
C GLY A 32 -11.16 4.86 8.05
N GLY A 33 -12.31 4.57 7.43
CA GLY A 33 -13.61 5.07 7.87
C GLY A 33 -13.76 6.59 7.72
N ILE A 34 -13.12 7.18 6.71
CA ILE A 34 -13.24 8.61 6.42
C ILE A 34 -14.53 8.82 5.63
N GLU A 35 -15.49 9.53 6.21
CA GLU A 35 -16.80 9.80 5.59
C GLU A 35 -16.79 11.06 4.70
N ASP A 36 -15.83 11.97 4.92
CA ASP A 36 -15.72 13.23 4.16
C ASP A 36 -15.08 12.98 2.80
N SER A 37 -15.90 12.89 1.76
CA SER A 37 -15.46 12.71 0.37
C SER A 37 -14.56 13.83 -0.13
N ALA A 38 -14.76 15.08 0.32
CA ALA A 38 -13.91 16.20 -0.07
C ALA A 38 -12.50 16.07 0.56
N LEU A 39 -12.41 15.53 1.78
CA LEU A 39 -11.14 15.21 2.41
C LEU A 39 -10.43 14.07 1.67
N ILE A 40 -11.15 13.01 1.27
CA ILE A 40 -10.59 11.88 0.50
C ILE A 40 -10.03 12.39 -0.84
N GLU A 41 -10.77 13.24 -1.55
CA GLU A 41 -10.30 13.85 -2.79
C GLU A 41 -9.03 14.70 -2.56
N ALA A 42 -9.00 15.51 -1.50
CA ALA A 42 -7.85 16.33 -1.15
C ALA A 42 -6.62 15.46 -0.75
N ILE A 43 -6.82 14.28 -0.15
CA ILE A 43 -5.75 13.30 0.11
C ILE A 43 -5.23 12.74 -1.21
N GLN A 44 -6.11 12.32 -2.12
CA GLN A 44 -5.75 11.77 -3.43
C GLN A 44 -4.94 12.76 -4.27
N GLN A 45 -5.32 14.04 -4.20
CA GLN A 45 -4.61 15.13 -4.87
C GLN A 45 -3.31 15.56 -4.16
N GLY A 46 -3.02 15.03 -2.96
CA GLY A 46 -1.85 15.39 -2.16
C GLY A 46 -1.94 16.74 -1.47
N ILE A 47 -3.12 17.39 -1.48
CA ILE A 47 -3.37 18.71 -0.86
C ILE A 47 -3.45 18.59 0.67
N ARG A 48 -3.99 17.49 1.18
CA ARG A 48 -4.17 17.26 2.62
C ARG A 48 -3.52 15.93 3.05
N ARG A 49 -2.89 15.95 4.22
CA ARG A 49 -2.33 14.77 4.89
C ARG A 49 -2.70 14.83 6.37
N PRO A 50 -3.92 14.40 6.74
CA PRO A 50 -4.33 14.35 8.14
C PRO A 50 -3.47 13.37 8.94
N LYS A 51 -3.37 13.57 10.25
CA LYS A 51 -2.63 12.65 11.13
C LYS A 51 -3.35 11.30 11.22
N GLY A 52 -2.60 10.22 11.26
CA GLY A 52 -3.14 8.85 11.25
C GLY A 52 -3.44 8.35 9.83
N ASN A 53 -4.17 7.22 9.75
CA ASN A 53 -4.58 6.63 8.47
C ASN A 53 -3.42 6.44 7.48
N LEU A 54 -2.28 5.91 7.96
CA LEU A 54 -1.04 5.83 7.18
C LEU A 54 -1.24 5.04 5.88
N VAL A 55 -1.76 3.82 5.98
CA VAL A 55 -1.95 2.95 4.80
C VAL A 55 -3.09 3.44 3.91
N PRO A 56 -4.29 3.77 4.43
CA PRO A 56 -5.35 4.34 3.61
C PRO A 56 -4.91 5.55 2.78
N GLN A 57 -4.23 6.52 3.41
CA GLN A 57 -3.75 7.71 2.72
C GLN A 57 -2.68 7.39 1.68
N ALA A 58 -1.75 6.48 2.00
CA ALA A 58 -0.70 6.08 1.06
C ALA A 58 -1.30 5.44 -0.21
N LEU A 59 -2.29 4.55 -0.06
CA LEU A 59 -2.96 3.92 -1.18
C LEU A 59 -3.83 4.90 -1.97
N CYS A 60 -4.53 5.80 -1.28
CA CYS A 60 -5.32 6.85 -1.92
C CYS A 60 -4.45 7.79 -2.76
N PHE A 61 -3.30 8.21 -2.25
CA PHE A 61 -2.40 9.16 -2.91
C PHE A 61 -1.53 8.51 -3.99
N HIS A 62 -0.85 7.39 -3.68
CA HIS A 62 0.11 6.79 -4.60
C HIS A 62 -0.51 5.81 -5.60
N ALA A 63 -1.57 5.10 -5.19
CA ALA A 63 -2.22 4.07 -5.99
C ALA A 63 -3.65 4.45 -6.44
N GLN A 64 -4.08 5.68 -6.20
CA GLN A 64 -5.40 6.22 -6.58
C GLN A 64 -6.60 5.44 -5.99
N GLN A 65 -6.38 4.70 -4.88
CA GLN A 65 -7.39 3.85 -4.24
C GLN A 65 -8.17 4.62 -3.15
N GLN A 66 -9.18 5.40 -3.53
CA GLN A 66 -10.04 6.16 -2.59
C GLN A 66 -10.77 5.26 -1.60
N LYS A 67 -11.23 4.09 -2.06
CA LYS A 67 -11.89 3.08 -1.22
C LYS A 67 -11.08 2.71 0.02
N ALA A 68 -9.74 2.77 -0.04
CA ALA A 68 -8.90 2.50 1.12
C ALA A 68 -9.15 3.48 2.28
N CYS A 69 -9.51 4.74 1.98
CA CYS A 69 -9.88 5.74 2.99
C CYS A 69 -11.30 5.55 3.53
N GLU A 70 -12.24 5.11 2.70
CA GLU A 70 -13.65 4.93 3.06
C GLU A 70 -13.87 3.71 3.95
N LEU A 71 -13.21 2.60 3.63
CA LEU A 71 -13.34 1.34 4.34
C LEU A 71 -12.63 1.36 5.70
N HIS A 72 -13.17 0.60 6.66
CA HIS A 72 -12.53 0.41 7.96
C HIS A 72 -11.40 -0.62 7.87
N SER A 73 -10.27 -0.31 8.48
CA SER A 73 -9.11 -1.19 8.48
C SER A 73 -8.44 -1.32 9.83
N LEU A 74 -7.68 -2.40 9.99
CA LEU A 74 -6.79 -2.60 11.10
C LEU A 74 -5.36 -2.76 10.57
N ARG A 75 -4.51 -1.76 10.84
CA ARG A 75 -3.10 -1.81 10.45
C ARG A 75 -2.25 -2.47 11.51
N ILE A 76 -1.56 -3.55 11.13
CA ILE A 76 -0.54 -4.17 11.98
C ILE A 76 0.69 -3.26 12.00
N SER A 77 0.91 -2.60 13.14
CA SER A 77 2.01 -1.66 13.33
C SER A 77 3.30 -2.35 13.76
N ARG A 78 3.17 -3.35 14.64
CA ARG A 78 4.28 -4.15 15.14
C ARG A 78 3.83 -5.57 15.39
N ILE A 79 4.70 -6.51 15.08
CA ILE A 79 4.59 -7.92 15.48
C ILE A 79 5.93 -8.35 16.05
N ALA A 80 5.91 -9.01 17.18
CA ALA A 80 7.10 -9.54 17.81
C ALA A 80 6.83 -10.94 18.37
N VAL A 81 7.78 -11.84 18.19
CA VAL A 81 7.78 -13.18 18.76
C VAL A 81 9.11 -13.37 19.48
N GLN A 82 9.07 -13.91 20.70
CA GLN A 82 10.29 -14.18 21.46
C GLN A 82 11.28 -15.02 20.65
N PRO A 83 12.59 -14.74 20.67
CA PRO A 83 13.58 -15.40 19.81
C PRO A 83 13.53 -16.92 19.87
N MET A 84 13.35 -17.51 21.05
CA MET A 84 13.27 -18.97 21.24
C MET A 84 12.00 -19.60 20.64
N TRP A 85 10.96 -18.79 20.34
CA TRP A 85 9.68 -19.21 19.79
C TRP A 85 9.49 -18.78 18.35
N GLN A 86 10.49 -18.13 17.75
CA GLN A 86 10.46 -17.82 16.32
C GLN A 86 10.50 -19.10 15.49
N GLN A 87 9.96 -19.04 14.28
CA GLN A 87 9.84 -20.19 13.35
C GLN A 87 8.96 -21.35 13.85
N HIS A 88 8.25 -21.20 14.97
CA HIS A 88 7.27 -22.17 15.50
C HIS A 88 5.82 -21.82 15.13
N GLY A 89 5.61 -20.88 14.20
CA GLY A 89 4.27 -20.51 13.71
C GLY A 89 3.50 -19.51 14.58
N ILE A 90 4.06 -19.05 15.72
CA ILE A 90 3.37 -18.11 16.64
C ILE A 90 2.94 -16.83 15.93
N GLY A 91 3.81 -16.23 15.09
CA GLY A 91 3.45 -15.03 14.33
C GLY A 91 2.29 -15.26 13.37
N THR A 92 2.27 -16.40 12.68
CA THR A 92 1.17 -16.78 11.77
C THR A 92 -0.13 -16.99 12.53
N GLN A 93 -0.10 -17.68 13.68
CA GLN A 93 -1.27 -17.91 14.54
C GLN A 93 -1.86 -16.59 15.07
N LEU A 94 -1.01 -15.64 15.48
CA LEU A 94 -1.46 -14.30 15.90
C LEU A 94 -2.20 -13.58 14.77
N ILE A 95 -1.64 -13.60 13.54
CA ILE A 95 -2.28 -12.98 12.37
C ILE A 95 -3.58 -13.69 11.99
N GLU A 96 -3.61 -15.01 12.08
CA GLU A 96 -4.82 -15.80 11.81
C GLU A 96 -5.93 -15.49 12.83
N TYR A 97 -5.60 -15.41 14.12
CA TYR A 97 -6.53 -15.00 15.16
C TYR A 97 -7.11 -13.60 14.89
N ILE A 98 -6.26 -12.63 14.52
CA ILE A 98 -6.71 -11.28 14.16
C ILE A 98 -7.63 -11.33 12.94
N THR A 99 -7.26 -12.10 11.91
CA THR A 99 -8.07 -12.27 10.69
C THR A 99 -9.49 -12.79 11.00
N GLN A 100 -9.62 -13.71 11.94
CA GLN A 100 -10.90 -14.34 12.31
C GLN A 100 -11.76 -13.47 13.23
N ASN A 101 -11.15 -12.54 13.99
CA ASN A 101 -11.84 -11.80 15.05
C ASN A 101 -11.89 -10.27 14.82
N ALA A 102 -11.26 -9.75 13.79
CA ALA A 102 -11.30 -8.32 13.50
C ALA A 102 -12.61 -7.96 12.77
N ASP A 103 -13.33 -6.98 13.32
CA ASP A 103 -14.53 -6.40 12.70
C ASP A 103 -14.13 -5.17 11.90
N VAL A 104 -13.50 -5.41 10.74
CA VAL A 104 -13.04 -4.39 9.79
C VAL A 104 -13.12 -4.96 8.36
N ASP A 105 -13.05 -4.08 7.36
CA ASP A 105 -13.10 -4.48 5.96
C ASP A 105 -11.81 -5.13 5.47
N TYR A 106 -10.66 -4.65 5.96
CA TYR A 106 -9.37 -5.21 5.58
C TYR A 106 -8.30 -5.03 6.66
N LEU A 107 -7.32 -5.92 6.63
CA LEU A 107 -6.07 -5.77 7.37
C LEU A 107 -5.03 -5.14 6.46
N SER A 108 -4.13 -4.37 7.05
CA SER A 108 -3.00 -3.79 6.34
C SER A 108 -1.71 -3.89 7.14
N VAL A 109 -0.59 -3.86 6.42
CA VAL A 109 0.74 -3.76 7.01
C VAL A 109 1.63 -2.86 6.16
N SER A 110 2.46 -2.05 6.83
CA SER A 110 3.56 -1.32 6.21
C SER A 110 4.86 -1.80 6.85
N PHE A 111 5.81 -2.27 6.02
CA PHE A 111 7.06 -2.90 6.49
C PHE A 111 8.23 -2.56 5.58
N GLY A 112 9.46 -2.68 6.08
CA GLY A 112 10.66 -2.64 5.25
C GLY A 112 10.74 -3.90 4.38
N TYR A 113 10.79 -3.73 3.06
CA TYR A 113 10.77 -4.84 2.12
C TYR A 113 12.05 -5.67 2.22
N THR A 114 11.88 -6.93 2.62
CA THR A 114 12.82 -8.02 2.40
C THR A 114 12.06 -9.23 1.87
N LYS A 115 12.75 -10.15 1.17
CA LYS A 115 12.10 -11.36 0.64
C LYS A 115 11.46 -12.21 1.74
N GLU A 116 12.13 -12.30 2.89
CA GLU A 116 11.66 -13.08 4.02
C GLU A 116 10.37 -12.49 4.61
N LEU A 117 10.31 -11.16 4.80
CA LEU A 117 9.11 -10.49 5.30
C LEU A 117 7.98 -10.52 4.29
N ALA A 118 8.28 -10.32 3.00
CA ALA A 118 7.27 -10.43 1.95
C ALA A 118 6.67 -11.85 1.90
N GLN A 119 7.50 -12.91 2.00
CA GLN A 119 7.04 -14.29 2.06
C GLN A 119 6.23 -14.58 3.34
N PHE A 120 6.62 -14.02 4.48
CA PHE A 120 5.85 -14.15 5.72
C PHE A 120 4.44 -13.58 5.56
N TRP A 121 4.33 -12.33 5.08
CA TRP A 121 3.03 -11.69 4.88
C TRP A 121 2.20 -12.40 3.81
N GLN A 122 2.82 -12.87 2.74
CA GLN A 122 2.15 -13.68 1.71
C GLN A 122 1.59 -14.99 2.28
N LYS A 123 2.36 -15.70 3.12
CA LYS A 123 1.89 -16.91 3.83
C LYS A 123 0.73 -16.62 4.78
N CYS A 124 0.67 -15.42 5.36
CA CYS A 124 -0.46 -14.97 6.17
C CYS A 124 -1.67 -14.53 5.31
N GLY A 125 -1.58 -14.61 3.98
CA GLY A 125 -2.66 -14.27 3.04
C GLY A 125 -2.73 -12.78 2.69
N PHE A 126 -1.64 -12.02 2.84
CA PHE A 126 -1.56 -10.62 2.42
C PHE A 126 -1.02 -10.52 0.99
N SER A 127 -1.57 -9.62 0.21
CA SER A 127 -1.14 -9.28 -1.14
C SER A 127 -0.36 -7.98 -1.13
N LEU A 128 0.81 -7.95 -1.78
CA LEU A 128 1.61 -6.73 -1.92
C LEU A 128 0.92 -5.78 -2.91
N VAL A 129 0.75 -4.52 -2.50
CA VAL A 129 -0.01 -3.52 -3.25
C VAL A 129 0.74 -2.21 -3.50
N HIS A 130 1.86 -1.99 -2.82
CA HIS A 130 2.67 -0.78 -3.02
C HIS A 130 4.11 -0.97 -2.55
N LEU A 131 5.05 -0.31 -3.23
CA LEU A 131 6.44 -0.13 -2.81
C LEU A 131 6.76 1.37 -2.73
N GLY A 132 7.40 1.79 -1.66
CA GLY A 132 7.84 3.17 -1.48
C GLY A 132 9.07 3.48 -2.34
N GLU A 133 9.18 4.73 -2.76
CA GLU A 133 10.18 5.21 -3.73
C GLU A 133 11.58 5.37 -3.15
N HIS A 134 11.72 5.46 -1.84
CA HIS A 134 12.97 5.80 -1.18
C HIS A 134 13.41 4.74 -0.18
N LEU A 135 14.72 4.54 -0.09
CA LEU A 135 15.32 3.77 1.00
C LEU A 135 15.12 4.51 2.31
N GLU A 136 14.54 3.84 3.29
CA GLU A 136 14.43 4.39 4.64
C GLU A 136 15.79 4.38 5.34
N ALA A 137 16.20 5.55 5.86
CA ALA A 137 17.49 5.72 6.49
C ALA A 137 17.68 4.81 7.71
N SER A 138 16.61 4.42 8.40
CA SER A 138 16.66 3.59 9.61
C SER A 138 16.82 2.09 9.32
N SER A 139 16.27 1.60 8.23
CA SER A 139 16.24 0.17 7.90
C SER A 139 17.09 -0.20 6.70
N GLY A 140 17.45 0.78 5.85
CA GLY A 140 18.10 0.51 4.56
C GLY A 140 17.23 -0.26 3.57
N CYS A 141 15.91 -0.33 3.82
CA CYS A 141 14.95 -1.03 2.98
C CYS A 141 13.97 -0.05 2.34
N TYR A 142 13.39 -0.43 1.21
CA TYR A 142 12.21 0.25 0.67
C TYR A 142 11.00 -0.11 1.53
N SER A 143 10.10 0.84 1.77
CA SER A 143 8.83 0.50 2.43
C SER A 143 7.92 -0.30 1.49
N ALA A 144 7.15 -1.20 2.05
CA ALA A 144 6.16 -1.99 1.33
C ALA A 144 4.83 -1.95 2.06
N ILE A 145 3.73 -1.98 1.30
CA ILE A 145 2.38 -2.10 1.85
C ILE A 145 1.75 -3.38 1.30
N ALA A 146 1.17 -4.17 2.20
CA ALA A 146 0.38 -5.32 1.84
C ALA A 146 -0.99 -5.28 2.52
N LEU A 147 -2.01 -5.80 1.82
CA LEU A 147 -3.40 -5.86 2.27
C LEU A 147 -3.90 -7.30 2.35
N LYS A 148 -4.91 -7.49 3.20
CA LYS A 148 -5.74 -8.70 3.26
C LYS A 148 -7.19 -8.30 3.47
N GLY A 149 -8.04 -8.52 2.47
CA GLY A 149 -9.48 -8.25 2.53
C GLY A 149 -10.19 -9.24 3.45
N LEU A 150 -11.12 -8.75 4.25
CA LEU A 150 -11.95 -9.56 5.18
C LEU A 150 -13.43 -9.52 4.80
N SER A 151 -13.95 -8.36 4.39
CA SER A 151 -15.30 -8.18 3.88
C SER A 151 -15.33 -8.21 2.34
N THR A 152 -16.50 -8.30 1.74
CA THR A 152 -16.63 -8.23 0.27
C THR A 152 -15.97 -6.97 -0.31
N PRO A 153 -16.25 -5.74 0.18
CA PRO A 153 -15.57 -4.54 -0.33
C PRO A 153 -14.06 -4.52 -0.02
N GLY A 154 -13.62 -5.11 1.10
CA GLY A 154 -12.20 -5.23 1.42
C GLY A 154 -11.46 -6.18 0.48
N ILE A 155 -12.09 -7.29 0.08
CA ILE A 155 -11.54 -8.24 -0.90
C ILE A 155 -11.47 -7.61 -2.30
N GLU A 156 -12.47 -6.81 -2.68
CA GLU A 156 -12.45 -6.05 -3.92
C GLU A 156 -11.30 -5.04 -3.93
N LEU A 157 -11.14 -4.27 -2.86
CA LEU A 157 -10.02 -3.32 -2.71
C LEU A 157 -8.66 -4.03 -2.83
N GLU A 158 -8.47 -5.16 -2.13
CA GLU A 158 -7.21 -5.94 -2.21
C GLU A 158 -6.94 -6.38 -3.65
N LYS A 159 -7.96 -6.91 -4.35
CA LYS A 159 -7.85 -7.35 -5.74
C LYS A 159 -7.50 -6.19 -6.68
N GLU A 160 -8.23 -5.07 -6.62
CA GLU A 160 -8.00 -3.89 -7.44
C GLU A 160 -6.59 -3.32 -7.20
N ALA A 161 -6.20 -3.14 -5.95
CA ALA A 161 -4.88 -2.62 -5.59
C ALA A 161 -3.74 -3.54 -6.02
N THR A 162 -3.93 -4.87 -5.91
CA THR A 162 -2.95 -5.87 -6.37
C THR A 162 -2.80 -5.83 -7.89
N GLN A 163 -3.90 -5.77 -8.63
CA GLN A 163 -3.89 -5.68 -10.09
C GLN A 163 -3.24 -4.39 -10.57
N SER A 164 -3.58 -3.25 -9.95
CA SER A 164 -2.96 -1.95 -10.24
C SER A 164 -1.45 -1.98 -9.97
N PHE A 165 -1.00 -2.54 -8.83
CA PHE A 165 0.41 -2.73 -8.53
C PHE A 165 1.13 -3.58 -9.57
N GLN A 166 0.59 -4.76 -9.91
CA GLN A 166 1.18 -5.68 -10.89
C GLN A 166 1.26 -5.06 -12.29
N ARG A 167 0.25 -4.27 -12.67
CA ARG A 167 0.20 -3.54 -13.93
C ARG A 167 1.22 -2.41 -14.01
N ASN A 168 1.50 -1.75 -12.88
CA ASN A 168 2.31 -0.54 -12.82
C ASN A 168 3.80 -0.81 -12.53
N ILE A 169 4.13 -1.82 -11.73
CA ILE A 169 5.52 -2.08 -11.33
C ILE A 169 6.49 -2.28 -12.50
N PRO A 170 6.14 -2.96 -13.61
CA PRO A 170 7.03 -3.13 -14.75
C PRO A 170 7.39 -1.82 -15.46
N LEU A 171 6.52 -0.80 -15.30
CA LEU A 171 6.71 0.53 -15.89
C LEU A 171 7.33 1.53 -14.92
N SER A 172 7.64 1.13 -13.71
CA SER A 172 8.31 1.98 -12.72
C SER A 172 9.84 2.00 -12.94
N PHE A 173 10.53 2.98 -12.32
CA PHE A 173 12.00 2.97 -12.18
C PHE A 173 12.44 2.33 -10.86
N HIS A 174 11.56 1.59 -10.19
CA HIS A 174 11.88 1.04 -8.88
C HIS A 174 13.00 0.00 -8.97
N PRO A 175 14.06 0.07 -8.13
CA PRO A 175 15.19 -0.86 -8.21
C PRO A 175 14.82 -2.33 -8.01
N LEU A 176 13.72 -2.61 -7.31
CA LEU A 176 13.22 -3.98 -7.08
C LEU A 176 12.34 -4.52 -8.23
N VAL A 177 12.16 -3.77 -9.33
CA VAL A 177 11.30 -4.22 -10.44
C VAL A 177 11.65 -5.62 -10.95
N GLN A 178 12.93 -5.98 -10.94
CA GLN A 178 13.42 -7.30 -11.38
C GLN A 178 12.94 -8.45 -10.49
N GLU A 179 12.48 -8.18 -9.28
CA GLU A 179 11.92 -9.20 -8.38
C GLU A 179 10.46 -9.55 -8.70
N PHE A 180 9.79 -8.68 -9.46
CA PHE A 180 8.40 -8.83 -9.87
C PHE A 180 8.32 -9.17 -11.35
N ASN A 181 8.75 -10.39 -11.72
CA ASN A 181 8.81 -10.86 -13.10
C ASN A 181 7.44 -10.72 -13.79
N SER A 182 7.26 -9.66 -14.58
CA SER A 182 6.15 -9.54 -15.51
C SER A 182 6.62 -10.00 -16.89
N THR A 183 5.94 -11.00 -17.45
CA THR A 183 6.23 -11.51 -18.79
C THR A 183 5.72 -10.60 -19.91
N SER A 184 4.82 -9.68 -19.59
CA SER A 184 4.25 -8.72 -20.54
C SER A 184 3.93 -7.40 -19.85
N VAL A 185 4.15 -6.30 -20.56
CA VAL A 185 3.78 -4.95 -20.13
C VAL A 185 2.45 -4.60 -20.76
N ASP A 186 1.51 -4.14 -19.93
CA ASP A 186 0.22 -3.63 -20.40
C ASP A 186 0.35 -2.13 -20.75
N TRP A 187 0.20 -1.82 -22.03
CA TRP A 187 0.30 -0.48 -22.60
C TRP A 187 -1.07 0.20 -22.83
N GLU A 188 -2.17 -0.44 -22.52
CA GLU A 188 -3.50 0.15 -22.64
C GLU A 188 -3.68 1.31 -21.64
N LEU A 189 -4.25 2.43 -22.11
CA LEU A 189 -4.65 3.55 -21.24
C LEU A 189 -6.05 3.30 -20.69
N ILE A 190 -6.19 3.31 -19.37
CA ILE A 190 -7.46 3.18 -18.67
C ILE A 190 -7.76 4.45 -17.86
N ASP A 191 -8.96 4.54 -17.31
CA ASP A 191 -9.42 5.72 -16.56
C ASP A 191 -8.51 6.05 -15.36
N GLU A 192 -7.94 5.04 -14.69
CA GLU A 192 -6.96 5.24 -13.61
C GLU A 192 -5.69 5.96 -14.10
N ASP A 193 -5.20 5.65 -15.31
CA ASP A 193 -4.05 6.33 -15.89
C ASP A 193 -4.36 7.79 -16.16
N TRP A 194 -5.54 8.09 -16.71
CA TRP A 194 -5.99 9.47 -16.95
C TRP A 194 -6.11 10.26 -15.65
N LEU A 195 -6.63 9.64 -14.59
CA LEU A 195 -6.70 10.26 -13.26
C LEU A 195 -5.31 10.55 -12.70
N SER A 196 -4.37 9.59 -12.84
CA SER A 196 -2.98 9.76 -12.40
C SER A 196 -2.28 10.88 -13.17
N LEU A 197 -2.45 10.96 -14.49
CA LEU A 197 -1.93 12.05 -15.34
C LEU A 197 -2.50 13.40 -14.93
N LYS A 198 -3.81 13.49 -14.70
CA LYS A 198 -4.48 14.71 -14.21
C LYS A 198 -3.91 15.15 -12.86
N ASN A 199 -3.76 14.22 -11.92
CA ASN A 199 -3.23 14.52 -10.60
C ASN A 199 -1.75 14.94 -10.64
N PHE A 200 -0.97 14.39 -11.57
CA PHE A 200 0.41 14.84 -11.81
C PHE A 200 0.47 16.24 -12.45
N ALA A 201 -0.39 16.53 -13.42
CA ALA A 201 -0.36 17.79 -14.15
C ALA A 201 -0.89 18.99 -13.33
N TYR A 202 -1.87 18.78 -12.46
CA TYR A 202 -2.60 19.88 -11.79
C TYR A 202 -2.47 19.87 -10.26
N PHE A 203 -1.99 18.80 -9.65
CA PHE A 203 -1.92 18.64 -8.20
C PHE A 203 -0.52 18.18 -7.75
N HIS A 204 -0.42 17.45 -6.63
CA HIS A 204 0.84 17.10 -5.98
C HIS A 204 1.23 15.62 -6.14
N CYS A 205 0.70 14.92 -7.15
CA CYS A 205 1.14 13.55 -7.44
C CYS A 205 2.63 13.51 -7.76
N THR A 206 3.36 12.52 -7.23
CA THR A 206 4.79 12.39 -7.50
C THR A 206 5.04 11.86 -8.92
N LEU A 207 6.20 12.18 -9.49
CA LEU A 207 6.61 11.62 -10.78
C LEU A 207 6.64 10.08 -10.74
N ALA A 208 7.14 9.49 -9.67
CA ALA A 208 7.25 8.04 -9.56
C ALA A 208 5.87 7.36 -9.53
N SER A 209 4.88 7.95 -8.83
CA SER A 209 3.50 7.45 -8.84
C SER A 209 2.81 7.60 -10.20
N ALA A 210 3.12 8.67 -10.96
CA ALA A 210 2.52 8.93 -12.27
C ALA A 210 3.28 8.26 -13.44
N LEU A 211 4.52 7.80 -13.23
CA LEU A 211 5.40 7.31 -14.29
C LEU A 211 4.79 6.19 -15.14
N PRO A 212 4.12 5.18 -14.58
CA PRO A 212 3.46 4.15 -15.39
C PRO A 212 2.42 4.73 -16.36
N ALA A 213 1.60 5.65 -15.90
CA ALA A 213 0.60 6.34 -16.72
C ALA A 213 1.25 7.24 -17.79
N ILE A 214 2.34 7.96 -17.43
CA ILE A 214 3.11 8.77 -18.37
C ILE A 214 3.69 7.90 -19.48
N ARG A 215 4.28 6.74 -19.15
CA ARG A 215 4.83 5.82 -20.14
C ARG A 215 3.76 5.28 -21.09
N ARG A 216 2.61 4.86 -20.56
CA ARG A 216 1.48 4.43 -21.39
C ARG A 216 0.99 5.53 -22.30
N PHE A 217 0.82 6.74 -21.77
CA PHE A 217 0.40 7.90 -22.54
C PHE A 217 1.36 8.16 -23.72
N LEU A 218 2.66 8.19 -23.45
CA LEU A 218 3.68 8.40 -24.48
C LEU A 218 3.69 7.29 -25.55
N MET A 219 3.44 6.03 -25.17
CA MET A 219 3.36 4.92 -26.13
C MET A 219 2.13 4.99 -27.03
N ASN A 220 1.05 5.67 -26.60
CA ASN A 220 -0.17 5.86 -27.38
C ASN A 220 -0.19 7.16 -28.20
N LEU A 221 0.87 7.99 -28.14
CA LEU A 221 1.05 9.16 -28.98
C LEU A 221 1.82 8.80 -30.27
N ASP A 222 1.69 9.63 -31.32
CA ASP A 222 2.52 9.52 -32.50
C ASP A 222 4.01 9.71 -32.13
N GLU A 223 4.93 9.00 -32.83
CA GLU A 223 6.37 9.05 -32.53
C GLU A 223 6.96 10.48 -32.62
N LYS A 224 6.34 11.36 -33.39
CA LYS A 224 6.77 12.76 -33.58
C LYS A 224 6.36 13.65 -32.41
N ASP A 225 5.39 13.19 -31.59
CA ASP A 225 4.91 13.94 -30.45
C ASP A 225 5.81 13.72 -29.24
N CYS A 226 6.15 14.81 -28.55
CA CYS A 226 6.94 14.81 -27.33
C CYS A 226 8.28 14.02 -27.41
N PRO A 227 9.15 14.21 -28.44
CA PRO A 227 10.32 13.37 -28.66
C PRO A 227 11.28 13.33 -27.48
N LEU A 228 11.50 14.44 -26.76
CA LEU A 228 12.36 14.50 -25.59
C LEU A 228 11.81 13.68 -24.41
N MET A 229 10.48 13.71 -24.22
CA MET A 229 9.86 12.90 -23.17
C MET A 229 9.93 11.41 -23.49
N ARG A 230 9.73 11.04 -24.76
CA ARG A 230 9.86 9.64 -25.20
C ARG A 230 11.29 9.12 -24.98
N ASP A 231 12.30 9.89 -25.37
CA ASP A 231 13.70 9.54 -25.16
C ASP A 231 14.02 9.34 -23.67
N TYR A 232 13.51 10.22 -22.81
CA TYR A 232 13.77 10.15 -21.37
C TYR A 232 13.01 9.02 -20.65
N PHE A 233 11.72 8.80 -20.97
CA PHE A 233 10.86 7.90 -20.21
C PHE A 233 10.68 6.51 -20.82
N ILE A 234 10.94 6.34 -22.12
CA ILE A 234 10.73 5.07 -22.83
C ILE A 234 12.05 4.37 -23.14
N THR A 235 13.09 5.12 -23.50
CA THR A 235 14.37 4.55 -23.99
C THR A 235 15.32 4.16 -22.83
N LYS A 236 15.11 4.66 -21.63
CA LYS A 236 15.84 4.27 -20.41
C LYS A 236 15.15 3.14 -19.67
#